data_8c774a8b71464b5934972979b0a4ac14
#
_entry.id   8c774a8b71464b5934972979b0a4ac14
#
_cell.length_a   1.000
_cell.length_b   1.000
_cell.length_c   1.000
_cell.angle_alpha   90.00
_cell.angle_beta   90.00
_cell.angle_gamma   90.00
#
_symmetry.space_group_name_H-M   'P 1'
#
loop_
_entity.id
_entity.type
_entity.pdbx_description
1 polymer ?
#
loop_
_entity_poly.entity_id
_entity_poly.type
_entity_poly.pdbx_seq_one_letter_code
_entity_poly.pdbx_strand_id
1 'polypeptide(L)'
;AKVLIDSNSLGRLINMKGVYGKSQMISFNQTDWRTNREASGGGILLDQGIHMLDLMRYLSGENFTEVFSIIDNAFWNFDVEDNAYVLMKSPKGLVSQLHSSATQWRHVFNLEITLERGSLILGGLLTGSKSYGDETLTIITSDPSKDNGMPKESTSKYNEDVSWDNEI
;
A
#
# COMPACT_ATOMS: atom_id res chain seq x y z
N ALA A 1 -2.29 6.27 -11.51
CA ALA A 1 -2.88 4.93 -11.38
C ALA A 1 -4.39 4.95 -11.58
N LYS A 2 -5.16 5.74 -10.84
CA LYS A 2 -6.65 5.77 -10.90
C LYS A 2 -7.17 5.98 -12.33
N VAL A 3 -6.64 6.96 -13.06
CA VAL A 3 -7.02 7.23 -14.47
C VAL A 3 -6.82 6.01 -15.37
N LEU A 4 -5.74 5.26 -15.19
CA LEU A 4 -5.47 4.04 -15.97
C LEU A 4 -6.45 2.91 -15.65
N ILE A 5 -6.82 2.77 -14.39
CA ILE A 5 -7.81 1.78 -13.94
C ILE A 5 -9.19 2.15 -14.50
N ASP A 6 -9.62 3.40 -14.32
CA ASP A 6 -10.94 3.87 -14.75
C ASP A 6 -11.13 3.86 -16.27
N SER A 7 -10.06 4.11 -17.04
CA SER A 7 -10.09 4.03 -18.50
C SER A 7 -10.27 2.61 -19.04
N ASN A 8 -10.13 1.59 -18.17
CA ASN A 8 -10.14 0.17 -18.54
C ASN A 8 -9.14 -0.22 -19.65
N SER A 9 -8.12 0.63 -19.87
CA SER A 9 -7.13 0.42 -20.93
C SER A 9 -6.30 -0.85 -20.72
N LEU A 10 -6.10 -1.26 -19.47
CA LEU A 10 -5.42 -2.49 -19.09
C LEU A 10 -6.38 -3.63 -18.70
N GLY A 11 -7.68 -3.47 -18.95
CA GLY A 11 -8.71 -4.43 -18.57
C GLY A 11 -9.12 -4.30 -17.11
N ARG A 12 -9.93 -5.25 -16.64
CA ARG A 12 -10.42 -5.23 -15.26
C ARG A 12 -9.31 -5.51 -14.25
N LEU A 13 -9.52 -5.05 -13.05
CA LEU A 13 -8.68 -5.31 -11.89
C LEU A 13 -8.80 -6.77 -11.44
N ILE A 14 -7.67 -7.44 -11.22
CA ILE A 14 -7.61 -8.86 -10.81
C ILE A 14 -7.31 -8.98 -9.31
N ASN A 15 -6.24 -8.33 -8.84
CA ASN A 15 -5.87 -8.33 -7.43
C ASN A 15 -4.99 -7.12 -7.08
N MET A 16 -4.83 -6.90 -5.78
CA MET A 16 -3.90 -5.91 -5.24
C MET A 16 -3.08 -6.51 -4.10
N LYS A 17 -1.82 -6.07 -3.97
CA LYS A 17 -0.93 -6.46 -2.90
C LYS A 17 -0.16 -5.24 -2.40
N GLY A 18 -0.42 -4.84 -1.16
CA GLY A 18 0.17 -3.66 -0.54
C GLY A 18 1.05 -3.98 0.66
N VAL A 19 2.17 -3.27 0.75
CA VAL A 19 3.01 -3.22 1.94
C VAL A 19 3.18 -1.77 2.34
N TYR A 20 2.83 -1.46 3.59
CA TYR A 20 3.12 -0.16 4.19
C TYR A 20 3.87 -0.38 5.49
N GLY A 21 5.17 -0.14 5.46
CA GLY A 21 6.06 -0.51 6.54
C GLY A 21 6.96 0.62 7.02
N LYS A 22 7.18 0.63 8.33
CA LYS A 22 8.15 1.49 9.02
C LYS A 22 9.29 0.66 9.58
N SER A 23 10.45 1.29 9.76
CA SER A 23 11.58 0.70 10.46
C SER A 23 11.45 0.75 11.99
N GLN A 24 10.43 1.45 12.50
CA GLN A 24 10.19 1.64 13.94
C GLN A 24 8.76 2.14 14.19
N MET A 25 8.22 1.87 15.38
CA MET A 25 6.91 2.40 15.77
C MET A 25 6.97 3.84 16.22
N ILE A 26 8.04 4.22 16.91
CA ILE A 26 8.23 5.56 17.48
C ILE A 26 9.55 6.17 17.06
N SER A 27 9.59 7.49 16.95
CA SER A 27 10.84 8.23 16.80
C SER A 27 11.59 8.28 18.14
N PHE A 28 12.90 8.23 18.12
CA PHE A 28 13.74 8.30 19.31
C PHE A 28 13.34 9.47 20.22
N ASN A 29 13.24 9.20 21.52
CA ASN A 29 12.93 10.16 22.60
C ASN A 29 11.49 10.70 22.68
N GLN A 30 10.51 10.05 22.08
CA GLN A 30 9.11 10.39 22.32
C GLN A 30 8.46 9.29 23.18
N THR A 31 7.87 9.68 24.33
CA THR A 31 6.82 8.87 24.96
C THR A 31 5.62 8.94 24.03
N ASP A 32 5.46 7.92 23.22
CA ASP A 32 4.47 7.99 22.17
C ASP A 32 3.19 7.30 22.61
N TRP A 33 2.11 8.07 22.64
CA TRP A 33 0.76 7.59 22.86
C TRP A 33 0.38 6.44 21.88
N ARG A 34 1.06 6.37 20.72
CA ARG A 34 0.84 5.33 19.69
C ARG A 34 1.20 3.93 20.14
N THR A 35 1.98 3.77 21.21
CA THR A 35 2.35 2.46 21.75
C THR A 35 1.43 1.98 22.86
N ASN A 36 0.41 2.78 23.23
CA ASN A 36 -0.57 2.48 24.23
C ASN A 36 -1.95 2.31 23.58
N ARG A 37 -2.57 1.14 23.73
CA ARG A 37 -3.85 0.78 23.12
C ARG A 37 -5.00 1.68 23.55
N GLU A 38 -5.05 2.07 24.81
CA GLU A 38 -6.11 2.93 25.35
C GLU A 38 -6.08 4.32 24.70
N ALA A 39 -4.88 4.84 24.42
CA ALA A 39 -4.69 6.15 23.83
C ALA A 39 -4.81 6.15 22.31
N SER A 40 -4.29 5.11 21.63
CA SER A 40 -4.22 5.04 20.17
C SER A 40 -5.35 4.23 19.51
N GLY A 41 -5.97 3.31 20.25
CA GLY A 41 -6.95 2.36 19.73
C GLY A 41 -6.34 1.15 19.00
N GLY A 42 -5.09 1.22 18.55
CA GLY A 42 -4.37 0.17 17.84
C GLY A 42 -2.96 0.60 17.47
N GLY A 43 -2.21 -0.30 16.85
CA GLY A 43 -0.82 -0.09 16.46
C GLY A 43 -0.63 0.26 14.99
N ILE A 44 0.29 -0.46 14.34
CA ILE A 44 0.74 -0.13 12.98
C ILE A 44 -0.36 -0.26 11.92
N LEU A 45 -1.34 -1.15 12.12
CA LEU A 45 -2.46 -1.27 11.21
C LEU A 45 -3.29 0.02 11.18
N LEU A 46 -3.59 0.58 12.34
CA LEU A 46 -4.36 1.80 12.46
C LEU A 46 -3.53 3.04 12.09
N ASP A 47 -2.23 3.07 12.41
CA ASP A 47 -1.34 4.20 12.10
C ASP A 47 -0.96 4.28 10.60
N GLN A 48 -0.72 3.16 9.94
CA GLN A 48 -0.25 3.12 8.55
C GLN A 48 -1.14 2.29 7.62
N GLY A 49 -1.57 1.12 8.09
CA GLY A 49 -2.33 0.19 7.25
C GLY A 49 -3.65 0.75 6.76
N ILE A 50 -4.30 1.60 7.55
CA ILE A 50 -5.57 2.23 7.18
C ILE A 50 -5.43 3.09 5.90
N HIS A 51 -4.31 3.78 5.71
CA HIS A 51 -4.05 4.58 4.52
C HIS A 51 -3.90 3.72 3.27
N MET A 52 -3.22 2.56 3.38
CA MET A 52 -3.11 1.62 2.28
C MET A 52 -4.47 0.98 1.95
N LEU A 53 -5.23 0.63 2.98
CA LEU A 53 -6.60 0.10 2.80
C LEU A 53 -7.50 1.11 2.08
N ASP A 54 -7.46 2.37 2.49
CA ASP A 54 -8.24 3.43 1.86
C ASP A 54 -7.83 3.65 0.40
N LEU A 55 -6.53 3.66 0.12
CA LEU A 55 -6.01 3.72 -1.24
C LEU A 55 -6.48 2.55 -2.11
N MET A 56 -6.47 1.32 -1.57
CA MET A 56 -6.99 0.15 -2.28
C MET A 56 -8.48 0.29 -2.60
N ARG A 57 -9.29 0.80 -1.66
CA ARG A 57 -10.71 1.08 -1.86
C ARG A 57 -10.92 2.19 -2.89
N TYR A 58 -10.17 3.27 -2.79
CA TYR A 58 -10.23 4.38 -3.75
C TYR A 58 -9.91 3.92 -5.17
N LEU A 59 -8.83 3.17 -5.35
CA LEU A 59 -8.39 2.72 -6.67
C LEU A 59 -9.36 1.71 -7.28
N SER A 60 -9.86 0.76 -6.49
CA SER A 60 -10.78 -0.28 -6.98
C SER A 60 -12.23 0.20 -7.12
N GLY A 61 -12.64 1.21 -6.35
CA GLY A 61 -14.03 1.60 -6.21
C GLY A 61 -14.87 0.54 -5.48
N GLU A 62 -14.26 -0.36 -4.70
CA GLU A 62 -14.93 -1.46 -4.04
C GLU A 62 -14.66 -1.47 -2.53
N ASN A 63 -15.64 -2.00 -1.78
CA ASN A 63 -15.47 -2.29 -0.35
C ASN A 63 -15.16 -3.77 -0.18
N PHE A 64 -14.35 -4.10 0.82
CA PHE A 64 -14.05 -5.47 1.20
C PHE A 64 -15.04 -5.96 2.25
N THR A 65 -15.64 -7.13 2.05
CA THR A 65 -16.66 -7.72 2.92
C THR A 65 -16.24 -9.02 3.57
N GLU A 66 -15.26 -9.71 2.99
CA GLU A 66 -14.62 -10.87 3.59
C GLU A 66 -13.20 -10.46 3.99
N VAL A 67 -12.84 -10.67 5.26
CA VAL A 67 -11.54 -10.28 5.80
C VAL A 67 -11.01 -11.41 6.69
N PHE A 68 -9.78 -11.81 6.42
CA PHE A 68 -8.97 -12.67 7.28
C PHE A 68 -7.71 -11.93 7.67
N SER A 69 -7.35 -11.91 8.94
CA SER A 69 -6.17 -11.19 9.42
C SER A 69 -5.42 -11.97 10.49
N ILE A 70 -4.09 -11.79 10.48
CA ILE A 70 -3.20 -12.17 11.57
C ILE A 70 -2.56 -10.89 12.06
N ILE A 71 -2.75 -10.61 13.34
CA ILE A 71 -2.21 -9.45 14.05
C ILE A 71 -1.16 -9.95 15.02
N ASP A 72 0.01 -9.37 15.02
CA ASP A 72 1.13 -9.83 15.84
C ASP A 72 1.87 -8.66 16.50
N ASN A 73 2.47 -8.91 17.63
CA ASN A 73 3.43 -8.05 18.33
C ASN A 73 4.75 -8.83 18.43
N ALA A 74 5.46 -8.86 17.31
CA ALA A 74 6.59 -9.77 17.10
C ALA A 74 7.91 -9.26 17.68
N PHE A 75 8.09 -7.96 17.81
CA PHE A 75 9.40 -7.37 18.09
C PHE A 75 9.38 -6.27 19.17
N TRP A 76 8.50 -5.27 19.06
CA TRP A 76 8.56 -4.08 19.91
C TRP A 76 8.05 -4.29 21.32
N ASN A 77 7.21 -5.31 21.52
CA ASN A 77 6.64 -5.67 22.81
C ASN A 77 5.87 -4.53 23.51
N PHE A 78 5.18 -3.70 22.69
CA PHE A 78 4.26 -2.68 23.18
C PHE A 78 2.84 -3.25 23.39
N ASP A 79 1.90 -2.44 23.87
CA ASP A 79 0.49 -2.83 24.08
C ASP A 79 -0.34 -2.86 22.78
N VAL A 80 0.30 -2.68 21.63
CA VAL A 80 -0.31 -2.60 20.30
C VAL A 80 0.44 -3.49 19.31
N GLU A 81 -0.19 -3.85 18.21
CA GLU A 81 0.43 -4.65 17.17
C GLU A 81 1.54 -3.88 16.44
N ASP A 82 2.60 -4.59 16.10
CA ASP A 82 3.70 -4.10 15.26
C ASP A 82 3.70 -4.71 13.85
N ASN A 83 2.87 -5.73 13.64
CA ASN A 83 2.59 -6.33 12.33
C ASN A 83 1.11 -6.69 12.19
N ALA A 84 0.59 -6.49 10.99
CA ALA A 84 -0.74 -6.92 10.58
C ALA A 84 -0.70 -7.44 9.14
N TYR A 85 -1.11 -8.71 8.98
CA TYR A 85 -1.27 -9.39 7.70
C TYR A 85 -2.76 -9.53 7.43
N VAL A 86 -3.23 -8.97 6.33
CA VAL A 86 -4.67 -8.94 6.02
C VAL A 86 -4.90 -9.44 4.60
N LEU A 87 -5.81 -10.40 4.46
CA LEU A 87 -6.35 -10.86 3.19
C LEU A 87 -7.82 -10.47 3.12
N MET A 88 -8.20 -9.82 2.02
CA MET A 88 -9.52 -9.23 1.85
C MET A 88 -10.13 -9.62 0.52
N LYS A 89 -11.46 -9.72 0.49
CA LYS A 89 -12.20 -9.95 -0.75
C LYS A 89 -13.43 -9.06 -0.83
N SER A 90 -13.66 -8.51 -2.02
CA SER A 90 -14.85 -7.73 -2.29
C SER A 90 -16.02 -8.61 -2.76
N PRO A 91 -17.28 -8.12 -2.73
CA PRO A 91 -18.42 -8.83 -3.27
C PRO A 91 -18.31 -9.17 -4.76
N LYS A 92 -17.55 -8.40 -5.54
CA LYS A 92 -17.31 -8.66 -6.96
C LYS A 92 -16.14 -9.61 -7.23
N GLY A 93 -15.49 -10.10 -6.16
CA GLY A 93 -14.45 -11.11 -6.24
C GLY A 93 -13.01 -10.56 -6.32
N LEU A 94 -12.80 -9.24 -6.17
CA LEU A 94 -11.47 -8.67 -6.06
C LEU A 94 -10.82 -9.16 -4.76
N VAL A 95 -9.64 -9.74 -4.87
CA VAL A 95 -8.82 -10.16 -3.73
C VAL A 95 -7.69 -9.16 -3.52
N SER A 96 -7.48 -8.75 -2.27
CA SER A 96 -6.40 -7.84 -1.90
C SER A 96 -5.68 -8.32 -0.66
N GLN A 97 -4.37 -8.12 -0.64
CA GLN A 97 -3.50 -8.43 0.48
C GLN A 97 -2.87 -7.15 1.00
N LEU A 98 -2.87 -6.97 2.31
CA LEU A 98 -2.17 -5.88 3.00
C LEU A 98 -1.22 -6.44 4.04
N HIS A 99 0.02 -5.96 4.05
CA HIS A 99 0.96 -6.11 5.15
C HIS A 99 1.32 -4.73 5.69
N SER A 100 0.85 -4.44 6.90
CA SER A 100 1.26 -3.25 7.64
C SER A 100 2.27 -3.65 8.72
N SER A 101 3.42 -2.95 8.80
CA SER A 101 4.53 -3.40 9.62
C SER A 101 5.34 -2.23 10.20
N ALA A 102 5.74 -2.36 11.47
CA ALA A 102 6.73 -1.49 12.13
C ALA A 102 8.08 -2.20 12.36
N THR A 103 8.31 -3.34 11.70
CA THR A 103 9.51 -4.16 11.86
C THR A 103 10.35 -4.26 10.58
N GLN A 104 10.16 -3.31 9.65
CA GLN A 104 10.97 -3.23 8.44
C GLN A 104 12.31 -2.56 8.75
N TRP A 105 13.43 -3.04 8.15
CA TRP A 105 14.74 -2.40 8.30
C TRP A 105 14.84 -1.03 7.62
N ARG A 106 13.93 -0.74 6.73
CA ARG A 106 13.73 0.57 6.10
C ARG A 106 12.23 0.85 5.94
N HIS A 107 11.88 2.11 5.81
CA HIS A 107 10.51 2.46 5.41
C HIS A 107 10.23 1.92 4.01
N VAL A 108 9.05 1.35 3.84
CA VAL A 108 8.59 0.81 2.55
C VAL A 108 7.15 1.19 2.32
N PHE A 109 6.87 1.66 1.12
CA PHE A 109 5.53 1.75 0.56
C PHE A 109 5.57 1.11 -0.82
N ASN A 110 4.75 0.11 -1.02
CA ASN A 110 4.61 -0.57 -2.29
C ASN A 110 3.19 -1.08 -2.46
N LEU A 111 2.55 -0.74 -3.57
CA LEU A 111 1.26 -1.30 -3.95
C LEU A 111 1.34 -1.83 -5.38
N GLU A 112 1.26 -3.15 -5.50
CA GLU A 112 1.19 -3.87 -6.76
C GLU A 112 -0.29 -4.09 -7.12
N ILE A 113 -0.65 -3.74 -8.35
CA ILE A 113 -2.02 -3.83 -8.88
C ILE A 113 -1.95 -4.65 -10.16
N THR A 114 -2.58 -5.82 -10.16
CA THR A 114 -2.65 -6.69 -11.33
C THR A 114 -3.96 -6.46 -12.07
N LEU A 115 -3.85 -6.23 -13.38
CA LEU A 115 -4.97 -6.10 -14.30
C LEU A 115 -4.88 -7.19 -15.40
N GLU A 116 -5.90 -7.34 -16.22
CA GLU A 116 -5.95 -8.41 -17.24
C GLU A 116 -4.84 -8.31 -18.29
N ARG A 117 -4.37 -7.09 -18.61
CA ARG A 117 -3.38 -6.84 -19.66
C ARG A 117 -2.14 -6.09 -19.17
N GLY A 118 -1.87 -6.12 -17.89
CA GLY A 118 -0.71 -5.47 -17.32
C GLY A 118 -0.78 -5.35 -15.82
N SER A 119 0.20 -4.65 -15.25
CA SER A 119 0.19 -4.29 -13.83
C SER A 119 0.69 -2.87 -13.60
N LEU A 120 0.31 -2.31 -12.47
CA LEU A 120 0.78 -1.03 -11.97
C LEU A 120 1.49 -1.27 -10.66
N ILE A 121 2.63 -0.62 -10.45
CA ILE A 121 3.34 -0.62 -9.18
C ILE A 121 3.50 0.82 -8.72
N LEU A 122 2.91 1.12 -7.55
CA LEU A 122 3.12 2.37 -6.85
C LEU A 122 4.19 2.14 -5.79
N GLY A 123 5.33 2.80 -5.93
CA GLY A 123 6.48 2.64 -5.04
C GLY A 123 6.88 3.96 -4.40
N GLY A 124 7.27 3.91 -3.13
CA GLY A 124 7.68 5.08 -2.37
C GLY A 124 6.56 6.05 -2.03
N LEU A 125 6.87 7.02 -1.21
CA LEU A 125 6.01 8.16 -0.86
C LEU A 125 6.85 9.41 -0.73
N LEU A 126 6.41 10.51 -1.32
CA LEU A 126 6.97 11.82 -1.07
C LEU A 126 6.60 12.25 0.36
N THR A 127 7.57 12.23 1.23
CA THR A 127 7.45 12.70 2.61
C THR A 127 8.54 13.72 2.90
N GLY A 128 8.33 14.60 3.86
CA GLY A 128 9.35 15.57 4.27
C GLY A 128 10.68 14.93 4.67
N SER A 129 10.66 13.71 5.21
CA SER A 129 11.87 12.95 5.60
C SER A 129 12.52 12.19 4.44
N LYS A 130 11.82 12.03 3.30
CA LYS A 130 12.23 11.19 2.16
C LYS A 130 12.55 9.73 2.52
N SER A 131 12.04 9.26 3.65
CA SER A 131 12.39 7.95 4.20
C SER A 131 11.80 6.76 3.43
N TYR A 132 10.73 6.99 2.65
CA TYR A 132 10.10 5.98 1.80
C TYR A 132 10.70 5.90 0.39
N GLY A 133 11.73 6.69 0.09
CA GLY A 133 12.32 6.80 -1.24
C GLY A 133 11.49 7.66 -2.21
N ASP A 134 11.84 7.56 -3.47
CA ASP A 134 11.18 8.31 -4.53
C ASP A 134 9.77 7.76 -4.79
N GLU A 135 8.82 8.65 -4.97
CA GLU A 135 7.47 8.25 -5.40
C GLU A 135 7.47 7.91 -6.89
N THR A 136 7.02 6.71 -7.20
CA THR A 136 7.05 6.17 -8.57
C THR A 136 5.76 5.48 -8.96
N LEU A 137 5.43 5.55 -10.25
CA LEU A 137 4.44 4.70 -10.89
C LEU A 137 5.13 3.92 -12.02
N THR A 138 5.20 2.60 -11.87
CA THR A 138 5.66 1.70 -12.91
C THR A 138 4.45 1.04 -13.58
N ILE A 139 4.40 1.12 -14.89
CA ILE A 139 3.39 0.48 -15.73
C ILE A 139 4.08 -0.68 -16.46
N ILE A 140 3.55 -1.89 -16.27
CA ILE A 140 4.05 -3.11 -16.90
C ILE A 140 2.97 -3.62 -17.84
N THR A 141 3.32 -3.78 -19.11
CA THR A 141 2.41 -4.32 -20.14
C THR A 141 3.10 -5.41 -20.91
N SER A 142 2.34 -6.41 -21.36
CA SER A 142 2.83 -7.47 -22.23
C SER A 142 1.79 -7.76 -23.31
N ASP A 143 2.27 -7.92 -24.54
CA ASP A 143 1.50 -8.47 -25.63
C ASP A 143 2.14 -9.83 -26.02
N PRO A 144 1.59 -10.95 -25.54
CA PRO A 144 2.17 -12.26 -25.79
C PRO A 144 2.33 -12.58 -27.29
N SER A 145 1.56 -11.92 -28.16
CA SER A 145 1.64 -12.11 -29.61
C SER A 145 2.80 -11.36 -30.26
N LYS A 146 3.37 -10.36 -29.58
CA LYS A 146 4.40 -9.48 -30.13
C LYS A 146 5.70 -9.47 -29.34
N ASP A 147 5.61 -9.67 -28.03
CA ASP A 147 6.72 -9.39 -27.11
C ASP A 147 7.49 -10.66 -26.71
N ASN A 148 7.22 -11.83 -27.31
CA ASN A 148 7.82 -13.13 -26.94
C ASN A 148 7.80 -13.41 -25.44
N GLY A 149 6.78 -12.90 -24.72
CA GLY A 149 6.66 -13.02 -23.29
C GLY A 149 7.50 -12.04 -22.45
N MET A 150 8.24 -11.14 -23.09
CA MET A 150 9.00 -10.09 -22.40
C MET A 150 8.09 -8.87 -22.15
N PRO A 151 7.80 -8.50 -20.91
CA PRO A 151 6.98 -7.32 -20.62
C PRO A 151 7.75 -6.03 -20.95
N LYS A 152 6.98 -5.00 -21.30
CA LYS A 152 7.48 -3.63 -21.40
C LYS A 152 7.21 -2.92 -20.08
N GLU A 153 8.21 -2.27 -19.54
CA GLU A 153 8.11 -1.51 -18.30
C GLU A 153 8.37 -0.03 -18.58
N SER A 154 7.57 0.83 -17.98
CA SER A 154 7.73 2.28 -18.00
C SER A 154 7.52 2.82 -16.59
N THR A 155 8.54 3.51 -16.06
CA THR A 155 8.48 4.11 -14.73
C THR A 155 8.50 5.63 -14.83
N SER A 156 7.48 6.23 -14.23
CA SER A 156 7.41 7.67 -13.98
C SER A 156 7.78 7.95 -12.54
N LYS A 157 8.57 8.99 -12.32
CA LYS A 157 9.00 9.47 -11.00
C LYS A 157 8.36 10.81 -10.71
N TYR A 158 7.85 10.97 -9.51
CA TYR A 158 7.24 12.21 -9.02
C TYR A 158 8.18 12.85 -8.02
N ASN A 159 8.46 14.15 -8.19
CA ASN A 159 9.43 14.88 -7.37
C ASN A 159 8.79 16.01 -6.56
N GLU A 160 7.52 16.29 -6.79
CA GLU A 160 6.75 17.34 -6.14
C GLU A 160 5.54 16.75 -5.44
N ASP A 161 5.37 17.09 -4.18
CA ASP A 161 4.18 16.73 -3.41
C ASP A 161 3.16 17.86 -3.53
N VAL A 162 2.16 17.63 -4.36
CA VAL A 162 1.04 18.56 -4.58
C VAL A 162 -0.23 18.11 -3.83
N SER A 163 -0.12 17.16 -2.89
CA SER A 163 -1.28 16.60 -2.20
C SER A 163 -2.04 17.67 -1.41
N TRP A 164 -1.33 18.53 -0.72
CA TRP A 164 -1.93 19.64 0.05
C TRP A 164 -2.65 20.68 -0.82
N ASP A 165 -2.15 20.92 -2.02
CA ASP A 165 -2.77 21.86 -2.98
C ASP A 165 -4.08 21.31 -3.55
N ASN A 166 -4.26 19.99 -3.54
CA ASN A 166 -5.44 19.29 -4.06
C ASN A 166 -6.50 19.00 -2.96
N GLU A 167 -6.22 19.27 -1.69
CA GLU A 167 -7.15 19.04 -0.59
C GLU A 167 -8.09 20.24 -0.30
N ILE A 168 -7.94 21.36 -1.03
CA ILE A 168 -8.70 22.61 -0.81
C ILE A 168 -9.85 22.70 -1.81
#